data_57793032414804283fa0c93c7d7ccd57
#
_entry.id   57793032414804283fa0c93c7d7ccd57
#
_cell.length_a   1.000
_cell.length_b   1.000
_cell.length_c   1.000
_cell.angle_alpha   90.00
_cell.angle_beta   90.00
_cell.angle_gamma   90.00
#
_symmetry.space_group_name_H-M   'P 1'
#
loop_
_entity.id
_entity.type
_entity.pdbx_description
1 polymer ?
#
loop_
_entity_poly.entity_id
_entity_poly.type
_entity_poly.pdbx_seq_one_letter_code
_entity_poly.pdbx_strand_id
1 'polypeptide(L)'
;MRVTSYLASAIALAALAFAPAAANARAARSAAMDDPTICAIFDAANSWDIETSDLAITKGSTKEVRDLGAMFSRDHKAVRAQGRDLVKKLNVTPTPPKDFALAADHEQAMKTLNSATGKAFDRAYLEHEVAYHKAVIDAINSTLLPATQNAELKELQVKVAPAFQAHMLAAQRLLDAMGK
;
A
#
# COMPACT_ATOMS: atom_id res chain seq x y z
N MET A 1 83.50 24.97 4.41
CA MET A 1 82.71 23.87 5.05
C MET A 1 81.37 24.41 5.47
N ARG A 2 80.37 24.11 4.71
CA ARG A 2 78.94 24.39 5.12
C ARG A 2 78.15 23.11 4.88
N VAL A 3 77.61 22.56 5.95
CA VAL A 3 76.80 21.34 5.96
C VAL A 3 75.33 21.78 5.77
N THR A 4 74.70 21.33 4.69
CA THR A 4 73.29 21.61 4.41
C THR A 4 72.45 20.44 4.90
N SER A 5 71.62 20.68 5.90
CA SER A 5 70.66 19.71 6.45
C SER A 5 69.44 19.64 5.55
N TYR A 6 69.08 18.45 5.09
CA TYR A 6 67.81 18.18 4.39
C TYR A 6 66.75 17.81 5.41
N LEU A 7 65.69 18.65 5.52
CA LEU A 7 64.49 18.37 6.26
C LEU A 7 63.58 17.48 5.37
N ALA A 8 63.37 16.26 5.79
CA ALA A 8 62.39 15.37 5.19
C ALA A 8 60.99 15.67 5.76
N SER A 9 60.10 16.25 4.95
CA SER A 9 58.70 16.43 5.30
C SER A 9 57.95 15.14 5.06
N ALA A 10 57.46 14.53 6.16
CA ALA A 10 56.55 13.42 6.11
C ALA A 10 55.14 13.91 5.81
N ILE A 11 54.59 13.61 4.65
CA ILE A 11 53.19 13.86 4.32
C ILE A 11 52.35 12.71 4.90
N ALA A 12 51.62 12.98 5.97
CA ALA A 12 50.66 12.04 6.49
C ALA A 12 49.41 12.07 5.60
N LEU A 13 49.18 10.98 4.85
CA LEU A 13 47.94 10.76 4.12
C LEU A 13 46.84 10.38 5.12
N ALA A 14 45.94 11.33 5.46
CA ALA A 14 44.73 11.04 6.18
C ALA A 14 43.73 10.40 5.21
N ALA A 15 43.59 9.07 5.28
CA ALA A 15 42.50 8.36 4.60
C ALA A 15 41.19 8.66 5.30
N LEU A 16 40.40 9.57 4.75
CA LEU A 16 39.00 9.74 5.16
C LEU A 16 38.23 8.50 4.71
N ALA A 17 37.87 7.65 5.66
CA ALA A 17 36.94 6.58 5.45
C ALA A 17 35.53 7.17 5.23
N PHE A 18 35.14 7.34 3.97
CA PHE A 18 33.74 7.58 3.62
C PHE A 18 32.97 6.28 3.86
N ALA A 19 32.40 6.10 5.06
CA ALA A 19 31.40 5.09 5.29
C ALA A 19 30.13 5.45 4.51
N PRO A 20 29.49 4.48 3.82
CA PRO A 20 28.44 4.80 2.86
C PRO A 20 27.15 5.21 3.59
N ALA A 21 26.84 6.51 3.59
CA ALA A 21 25.55 7.03 4.03
C ALA A 21 24.35 6.37 3.31
N ALA A 22 24.58 5.85 2.10
CA ALA A 22 23.60 5.10 1.33
C ALA A 22 23.20 3.75 1.94
N ALA A 23 24.14 3.05 2.62
CA ALA A 23 23.84 1.79 3.29
C ALA A 23 22.94 2.00 4.51
N ASN A 24 23.17 3.07 5.28
CA ASN A 24 22.35 3.42 6.43
C ASN A 24 20.94 3.92 6.02
N ALA A 25 20.84 4.66 4.91
CA ALA A 25 19.55 5.09 4.39
C ALA A 25 18.72 3.93 3.82
N ARG A 26 19.37 2.93 3.22
CA ARG A 26 18.71 1.71 2.75
C ARG A 26 18.28 0.81 3.91
N ALA A 27 19.09 0.68 4.95
CA ALA A 27 18.75 -0.06 6.17
C ALA A 27 17.62 0.62 6.95
N ALA A 28 17.59 1.95 7.04
CA ALA A 28 16.52 2.71 7.67
C ALA A 28 15.20 2.61 6.88
N ARG A 29 15.26 2.59 5.55
CA ARG A 29 14.09 2.38 4.69
C ARG A 29 13.58 0.94 4.74
N SER A 30 14.46 -0.04 4.87
CA SER A 30 14.12 -1.45 5.06
C SER A 30 13.51 -1.72 6.44
N ALA A 31 13.94 -1.00 7.48
CA ALA A 31 13.35 -1.10 8.81
C ALA A 31 11.96 -0.43 8.90
N ALA A 32 11.65 0.53 8.00
CA ALA A 32 10.35 1.18 7.94
C ALA A 32 9.29 0.38 7.14
N MET A 33 9.70 -0.64 6.36
CA MET A 33 8.82 -1.45 5.52
C MET A 33 9.19 -2.94 5.67
N ASP A 34 9.09 -3.44 6.89
CA ASP A 34 9.31 -4.85 7.22
C ASP A 34 8.01 -5.68 7.06
N ASP A 35 8.12 -7.00 7.15
CA ASP A 35 6.97 -7.90 7.01
C ASP A 35 5.84 -7.62 8.03
N PRO A 36 6.10 -7.31 9.32
CA PRO A 36 5.07 -6.86 10.24
C PRO A 36 4.31 -5.61 9.78
N THR A 37 5.03 -4.63 9.24
CA THR A 37 4.43 -3.40 8.69
C THR A 37 3.62 -3.70 7.43
N ILE A 38 4.14 -4.54 6.53
CA ILE A 38 3.43 -4.97 5.32
C ILE A 38 2.15 -5.73 5.67
N CYS A 39 2.17 -6.61 6.67
CA CYS A 39 0.97 -7.31 7.16
C CYS A 39 -0.08 -6.33 7.70
N ALA A 40 0.33 -5.28 8.42
CA ALA A 40 -0.58 -4.26 8.92
C ALA A 40 -1.21 -3.44 7.77
N ILE A 41 -0.41 -3.04 6.77
CA ILE A 41 -0.87 -2.34 5.57
C ILE A 41 -1.88 -3.21 4.80
N PHE A 42 -1.57 -4.49 4.62
CA PHE A 42 -2.43 -5.44 3.92
C PHE A 42 -3.81 -5.59 4.61
N ASP A 43 -3.83 -5.73 5.94
CA ASP A 43 -5.08 -5.83 6.70
C ASP A 43 -5.88 -4.53 6.64
N ALA A 44 -5.23 -3.37 6.81
CA ALA A 44 -5.87 -2.06 6.76
C ALA A 44 -6.47 -1.77 5.38
N ALA A 45 -5.70 -1.99 4.30
CA ALA A 45 -6.18 -1.74 2.94
C ALA A 45 -7.43 -2.58 2.62
N ASN A 46 -7.42 -3.88 2.94
CA ASN A 46 -8.61 -4.70 2.74
C ASN A 46 -9.79 -4.27 3.64
N SER A 47 -9.53 -3.81 4.86
CA SER A 47 -10.59 -3.34 5.77
C SER A 47 -11.26 -2.08 5.26
N TRP A 48 -10.50 -1.14 4.74
CA TRP A 48 -11.03 0.12 4.20
C TRP A 48 -11.85 -0.07 2.92
N ASP A 49 -11.42 -0.96 2.03
CA ASP A 49 -12.22 -1.34 0.85
C ASP A 49 -13.54 -1.99 1.25
N ILE A 50 -13.53 -2.87 2.27
CA ILE A 50 -14.76 -3.46 2.81
C ILE A 50 -15.70 -2.37 3.32
N GLU A 51 -15.21 -1.35 4.03
CA GLU A 51 -16.03 -0.26 4.57
C GLU A 51 -16.69 0.59 3.47
N THR A 52 -15.94 0.97 2.43
CA THR A 52 -16.48 1.71 1.28
C THR A 52 -17.46 0.88 0.48
N SER A 53 -17.17 -0.40 0.28
CA SER A 53 -18.02 -1.34 -0.42
C SER A 53 -19.32 -1.65 0.34
N ASP A 54 -19.27 -1.78 1.66
CA ASP A 54 -20.47 -1.97 2.50
C ASP A 54 -21.40 -0.71 2.43
N LEU A 55 -20.83 0.51 2.26
CA LEU A 55 -21.62 1.69 1.94
C LEU A 55 -22.28 1.58 0.56
N ALA A 56 -21.58 1.07 -0.44
CA ALA A 56 -22.16 0.91 -1.79
C ALA A 56 -23.32 -0.08 -1.80
N ILE A 57 -23.28 -1.13 -1.01
CA ILE A 57 -24.40 -2.09 -0.87
C ILE A 57 -25.66 -1.37 -0.39
N THR A 58 -25.52 -0.43 0.55
CA THR A 58 -26.67 0.22 1.23
C THR A 58 -27.11 1.51 0.54
N LYS A 59 -26.19 2.29 -0.03
CA LYS A 59 -26.42 3.63 -0.58
C LYS A 59 -26.44 3.69 -2.10
N GLY A 60 -25.89 2.67 -2.78
CA GLY A 60 -25.83 2.62 -4.24
C GLY A 60 -27.23 2.80 -4.87
N SER A 61 -27.36 3.78 -5.77
CA SER A 61 -28.65 4.09 -6.36
C SER A 61 -29.05 3.09 -7.45
N THR A 62 -28.07 2.52 -8.16
CA THR A 62 -28.29 1.48 -9.17
C THR A 62 -28.02 0.09 -8.61
N LYS A 63 -28.64 -0.92 -9.22
CA LYS A 63 -28.38 -2.32 -8.85
C LYS A 63 -26.94 -2.70 -9.12
N GLU A 64 -26.39 -2.23 -10.24
CA GLU A 64 -25.02 -2.50 -10.69
C GLU A 64 -23.98 -2.03 -9.67
N VAL A 65 -24.16 -0.84 -9.09
CA VAL A 65 -23.28 -0.30 -8.04
C VAL A 65 -23.40 -1.11 -6.75
N ARG A 66 -24.62 -1.49 -6.36
CA ARG A 66 -24.81 -2.33 -5.16
C ARG A 66 -24.21 -3.73 -5.32
N ASP A 67 -24.38 -4.33 -6.50
CA ASP A 67 -23.79 -5.66 -6.81
C ASP A 67 -22.26 -5.60 -6.85
N LEU A 68 -21.68 -4.51 -7.39
CA LEU A 68 -20.24 -4.29 -7.38
C LEU A 68 -19.72 -4.18 -5.94
N GLY A 69 -20.37 -3.38 -5.10
CA GLY A 69 -20.03 -3.27 -3.68
C GLY A 69 -20.11 -4.62 -2.96
N ALA A 70 -21.16 -5.41 -3.24
CA ALA A 70 -21.30 -6.75 -2.65
C ALA A 70 -20.17 -7.70 -3.10
N MET A 71 -19.75 -7.62 -4.34
CA MET A 71 -18.64 -8.40 -4.88
C MET A 71 -17.32 -7.99 -4.20
N PHE A 72 -17.00 -6.69 -4.17
CA PHE A 72 -15.76 -6.20 -3.56
C PHE A 72 -15.70 -6.53 -2.06
N SER A 73 -16.75 -6.21 -1.30
CA SER A 73 -16.81 -6.52 0.13
C SER A 73 -16.56 -8.02 0.41
N ARG A 74 -17.19 -8.93 -0.36
CA ARG A 74 -16.97 -10.37 -0.24
C ARG A 74 -15.52 -10.75 -0.52
N ASP A 75 -14.96 -10.27 -1.62
CA ASP A 75 -13.65 -10.66 -2.10
C ASP A 75 -12.55 -10.10 -1.17
N HIS A 76 -12.66 -8.85 -0.73
CA HIS A 76 -11.72 -8.26 0.23
C HIS A 76 -11.84 -8.90 1.63
N LYS A 77 -13.02 -9.32 2.07
CA LYS A 77 -13.18 -10.14 3.30
C LYS A 77 -12.42 -11.46 3.21
N ALA A 78 -12.49 -12.13 2.05
CA ALA A 78 -11.77 -13.37 1.82
C ALA A 78 -10.24 -13.17 1.76
N VAL A 79 -9.78 -12.12 1.08
CA VAL A 79 -8.35 -11.77 1.00
C VAL A 79 -7.81 -11.39 2.38
N ARG A 80 -8.54 -10.55 3.14
CA ARG A 80 -8.17 -10.19 4.51
C ARG A 80 -8.06 -11.39 5.42
N ALA A 81 -8.99 -12.35 5.31
CA ALA A 81 -8.93 -13.59 6.08
C ALA A 81 -7.66 -14.38 5.78
N GLN A 82 -7.28 -14.54 4.50
CA GLN A 82 -6.03 -15.20 4.10
C GLN A 82 -4.80 -14.50 4.71
N GLY A 83 -4.77 -13.15 4.70
CA GLY A 83 -3.69 -12.38 5.33
C GLY A 83 -3.60 -12.61 6.84
N ARG A 84 -4.74 -12.60 7.54
CA ARG A 84 -4.80 -12.85 8.99
C ARG A 84 -4.41 -14.27 9.37
N ASP A 85 -4.77 -15.25 8.56
CA ASP A 85 -4.37 -16.64 8.79
C ASP A 85 -2.86 -16.82 8.56
N LEU A 86 -2.30 -16.13 7.56
CA LEU A 86 -0.85 -16.11 7.34
C LEU A 86 -0.12 -15.45 8.51
N VAL A 87 -0.59 -14.31 9.00
CA VAL A 87 -0.04 -13.63 10.19
C VAL A 87 0.01 -14.55 11.40
N LYS A 88 -1.07 -15.30 11.67
CA LYS A 88 -1.12 -16.31 12.74
C LYS A 88 -0.11 -17.43 12.51
N LYS A 89 -0.07 -17.98 11.29
CA LYS A 89 0.86 -19.06 10.91
C LYS A 89 2.32 -18.66 11.11
N LEU A 90 2.66 -17.43 10.73
CA LEU A 90 4.02 -16.89 10.82
C LEU A 90 4.37 -16.38 12.24
N ASN A 91 3.40 -16.35 13.15
CA ASN A 91 3.52 -15.78 14.48
C ASN A 91 4.07 -14.33 14.44
N VAL A 92 3.57 -13.52 13.51
CA VAL A 92 3.95 -12.11 13.32
C VAL A 92 2.94 -11.23 14.04
N THR A 93 3.42 -10.16 14.70
CA THR A 93 2.56 -9.10 15.25
C THR A 93 2.55 -7.94 14.25
N PRO A 94 1.42 -7.66 13.56
CA PRO A 94 1.34 -6.55 12.63
C PRO A 94 1.63 -5.20 13.30
N THR A 95 2.45 -4.38 12.69
CA THR A 95 2.87 -3.07 13.21
C THR A 95 2.48 -1.97 12.22
N PRO A 96 1.39 -1.22 12.46
CA PRO A 96 0.99 -0.14 11.56
C PRO A 96 2.10 0.92 11.42
N PRO A 97 2.34 1.45 10.20
CA PRO A 97 3.28 2.54 10.01
C PRO A 97 2.81 3.81 10.73
N LYS A 98 3.74 4.61 11.26
CA LYS A 98 3.43 5.83 12.03
C LYS A 98 2.73 6.88 11.17
N ASP A 99 3.18 7.04 9.92
CA ASP A 99 2.68 8.01 8.96
C ASP A 99 2.03 7.25 7.79
N PHE A 100 0.79 6.80 7.99
CA PHE A 100 0.07 6.02 7.00
C PHE A 100 -0.85 6.95 6.18
N ALA A 101 -0.33 7.47 5.07
CA ALA A 101 -1.06 8.41 4.20
C ALA A 101 -2.43 7.86 3.75
N LEU A 102 -2.51 6.58 3.42
CA LEU A 102 -3.77 5.90 3.06
C LEU A 102 -4.86 6.02 4.13
N ALA A 103 -4.51 6.20 5.41
CA ALA A 103 -5.51 6.39 6.48
C ALA A 103 -6.24 7.73 6.33
N ALA A 104 -5.50 8.81 6.04
CA ALA A 104 -6.10 10.13 5.80
C ALA A 104 -6.96 10.14 4.52
N ASP A 105 -6.49 9.46 3.48
CA ASP A 105 -7.23 9.31 2.22
C ASP A 105 -8.54 8.54 2.44
N HIS A 106 -8.51 7.47 3.26
CA HIS A 106 -9.70 6.71 3.62
C HIS A 106 -10.70 7.56 4.42
N GLU A 107 -10.23 8.30 5.44
CA GLU A 107 -11.11 9.21 6.19
C GLU A 107 -11.81 10.24 5.28
N GLN A 108 -11.08 10.80 4.31
CA GLN A 108 -11.64 11.74 3.35
C GLN A 108 -12.65 11.06 2.40
N ALA A 109 -12.34 9.85 1.92
CA ALA A 109 -13.26 9.06 1.11
C ALA A 109 -14.55 8.76 1.87
N MET A 110 -14.46 8.33 3.13
CA MET A 110 -15.62 8.05 3.98
C MET A 110 -16.48 9.30 4.23
N LYS A 111 -15.88 10.48 4.43
CA LYS A 111 -16.63 11.75 4.53
C LYS A 111 -17.39 12.04 3.25
N THR A 112 -16.74 11.91 2.10
CA THR A 112 -17.35 12.13 0.79
C THR A 112 -18.50 11.16 0.54
N LEU A 113 -18.29 9.87 0.73
CA LEU A 113 -19.29 8.82 0.50
C LEU A 113 -20.48 8.91 1.47
N ASN A 114 -20.23 9.27 2.73
CA ASN A 114 -21.33 9.45 3.71
C ASN A 114 -22.20 10.66 3.39
N SER A 115 -21.66 11.72 2.83
CA SER A 115 -22.42 12.93 2.47
C SER A 115 -23.16 12.81 1.13
N ALA A 116 -22.65 11.99 0.20
CA ALA A 116 -23.23 11.82 -1.13
C ALA A 116 -24.47 10.90 -1.10
N THR A 117 -25.40 11.11 -2.06
CA THR A 117 -26.59 10.29 -2.26
C THR A 117 -26.92 10.13 -3.74
N GLY A 118 -27.70 9.10 -4.09
CA GLY A 118 -28.17 8.86 -5.44
C GLY A 118 -26.99 8.73 -6.44
N LYS A 119 -27.16 9.29 -7.64
CA LYS A 119 -26.12 9.25 -8.69
C LYS A 119 -24.80 9.90 -8.26
N ALA A 120 -24.82 10.89 -7.37
CA ALA A 120 -23.61 11.51 -6.86
C ALA A 120 -22.81 10.55 -5.97
N PHE A 121 -23.52 9.73 -5.17
CA PHE A 121 -22.88 8.65 -4.43
C PHE A 121 -22.25 7.61 -5.38
N ASP A 122 -23.03 7.13 -6.35
CA ASP A 122 -22.55 6.12 -7.30
C ASP A 122 -21.26 6.56 -8.00
N ARG A 123 -21.24 7.81 -8.48
CA ARG A 123 -20.05 8.38 -9.13
C ARG A 123 -18.87 8.47 -8.16
N ALA A 124 -19.07 9.04 -6.96
CA ALA A 124 -18.02 9.20 -5.97
C ALA A 124 -17.43 7.86 -5.53
N TYR A 125 -18.29 6.83 -5.34
CA TYR A 125 -17.84 5.47 -5.03
C TYR A 125 -16.98 4.88 -6.15
N LEU A 126 -17.45 4.91 -7.39
CA LEU A 126 -16.74 4.34 -8.52
C LEU A 126 -15.41 5.07 -8.80
N GLU A 127 -15.38 6.41 -8.69
CA GLU A 127 -14.14 7.19 -8.80
C GLU A 127 -13.14 6.82 -7.69
N HIS A 128 -13.64 6.66 -6.45
CA HIS A 128 -12.83 6.18 -5.33
C HIS A 128 -12.24 4.81 -5.61
N GLU A 129 -13.05 3.83 -6.01
CA GLU A 129 -12.60 2.45 -6.23
C GLU A 129 -11.55 2.35 -7.33
N VAL A 130 -11.70 3.11 -8.42
CA VAL A 130 -10.69 3.17 -9.49
C VAL A 130 -9.37 3.73 -8.95
N ALA A 131 -9.42 4.87 -8.26
CA ALA A 131 -8.22 5.51 -7.73
C ALA A 131 -7.54 4.66 -6.64
N TYR A 132 -8.34 4.09 -5.74
CA TYR A 132 -7.87 3.28 -4.63
C TYR A 132 -7.18 2.00 -5.10
N HIS A 133 -7.83 1.23 -5.96
CA HIS A 133 -7.24 0.00 -6.50
C HIS A 133 -5.97 0.28 -7.31
N LYS A 134 -5.95 1.39 -8.09
CA LYS A 134 -4.73 1.80 -8.78
C LYS A 134 -3.59 2.07 -7.79
N ALA A 135 -3.84 2.84 -6.74
CA ALA A 135 -2.83 3.17 -5.73
C ALA A 135 -2.33 1.91 -5.00
N VAL A 136 -3.23 0.98 -4.66
CA VAL A 136 -2.87 -0.30 -4.02
C VAL A 136 -2.01 -1.17 -4.95
N ILE A 137 -2.36 -1.30 -6.23
CA ILE A 137 -1.59 -2.06 -7.22
C ILE A 137 -0.19 -1.44 -7.40
N ASP A 138 -0.11 -0.12 -7.53
CA ASP A 138 1.17 0.59 -7.64
C ASP A 138 2.03 0.38 -6.39
N ALA A 139 1.44 0.45 -5.19
CA ALA A 139 2.14 0.20 -3.93
C ALA A 139 2.63 -1.25 -3.82
N ILE A 140 1.80 -2.24 -4.20
CA ILE A 140 2.22 -3.64 -4.22
C ILE A 140 3.46 -3.80 -5.11
N ASN A 141 3.42 -3.30 -6.34
CA ASN A 141 4.47 -3.52 -7.31
C ASN A 141 5.76 -2.74 -7.00
N SER A 142 5.64 -1.49 -6.56
CA SER A 142 6.77 -0.58 -6.40
C SER A 142 7.39 -0.59 -5.01
N THR A 143 6.65 -1.02 -3.99
CA THR A 143 7.07 -0.87 -2.59
C THR A 143 6.94 -2.16 -1.79
N LEU A 144 5.76 -2.79 -1.76
CA LEU A 144 5.50 -3.89 -0.84
C LEU A 144 6.21 -5.18 -1.28
N LEU A 145 6.02 -5.62 -2.53
CA LEU A 145 6.69 -6.82 -3.07
C LEU A 145 8.23 -6.74 -3.00
N PRO A 146 8.87 -5.61 -3.40
CA PRO A 146 10.32 -5.48 -3.27
C PRO A 146 10.83 -5.49 -1.82
N ALA A 147 10.03 -5.03 -0.86
CA ALA A 147 10.40 -4.97 0.56
C ALA A 147 10.12 -6.28 1.32
N THR A 148 9.16 -7.09 0.86
CA THR A 148 8.75 -8.33 1.52
C THR A 148 9.90 -9.34 1.58
N GLN A 149 10.20 -9.84 2.79
CA GLN A 149 11.23 -10.85 3.03
C GLN A 149 10.64 -12.26 3.10
N ASN A 150 9.44 -12.40 3.70
CA ASN A 150 8.79 -13.70 3.85
C ASN A 150 8.21 -14.17 2.50
N ALA A 151 8.57 -15.39 2.10
CA ALA A 151 8.17 -15.97 0.81
C ALA A 151 6.66 -16.17 0.69
N GLU A 152 5.97 -16.62 1.76
CA GLU A 152 4.53 -16.86 1.75
C GLU A 152 3.73 -15.54 1.70
N LEU A 153 4.22 -14.50 2.38
CA LEU A 153 3.64 -13.16 2.28
C LEU A 153 3.79 -12.59 0.88
N LYS A 154 4.94 -12.82 0.25
CA LYS A 154 5.19 -12.43 -1.14
C LYS A 154 4.26 -13.17 -2.11
N GLU A 155 4.13 -14.48 -1.92
CA GLU A 155 3.22 -15.32 -2.71
C GLU A 155 1.77 -14.86 -2.59
N LEU A 156 1.30 -14.52 -1.38
CA LEU A 156 -0.04 -14.00 -1.16
C LEU A 156 -0.26 -12.69 -1.94
N GLN A 157 0.68 -11.75 -1.89
CA GLN A 157 0.57 -10.48 -2.61
C GLN A 157 0.49 -10.72 -4.14
N VAL A 158 1.34 -11.58 -4.69
CA VAL A 158 1.31 -11.94 -6.13
C VAL A 158 -0.02 -12.59 -6.51
N LYS A 159 -0.53 -13.47 -5.66
CA LYS A 159 -1.78 -14.20 -5.90
C LYS A 159 -3.00 -13.28 -5.96
N VAL A 160 -3.07 -12.23 -5.12
CA VAL A 160 -4.25 -11.37 -5.03
C VAL A 160 -4.22 -10.19 -6.00
N ALA A 161 -3.05 -9.76 -6.47
CA ALA A 161 -2.90 -8.60 -7.35
C ALA A 161 -3.77 -8.63 -8.62
N PRO A 162 -3.94 -9.77 -9.33
CA PRO A 162 -4.84 -9.84 -10.48
C PRO A 162 -6.32 -9.56 -10.15
N ALA A 163 -6.79 -9.93 -8.95
CA ALA A 163 -8.16 -9.63 -8.52
C ALA A 163 -8.36 -8.14 -8.32
N PHE A 164 -7.40 -7.44 -7.71
CA PHE A 164 -7.44 -5.98 -7.56
C PHE A 164 -7.44 -5.26 -8.90
N GLN A 165 -6.67 -5.74 -9.87
CA GLN A 165 -6.72 -5.21 -11.24
C GLN A 165 -8.12 -5.43 -11.87
N ALA A 166 -8.74 -6.58 -11.67
CA ALA A 166 -10.07 -6.86 -12.17
C ALA A 166 -11.14 -5.97 -11.50
N HIS A 167 -11.02 -5.69 -10.20
CA HIS A 167 -11.88 -4.77 -9.47
C HIS A 167 -11.78 -3.35 -10.03
N MET A 168 -10.57 -2.81 -10.19
CA MET A 168 -10.34 -1.50 -10.79
C MET A 168 -11.04 -1.38 -12.15
N LEU A 169 -10.85 -2.36 -13.02
CA LEU A 169 -11.47 -2.37 -14.34
C LEU A 169 -13.00 -2.52 -14.30
N ALA A 170 -13.55 -3.23 -13.30
CA ALA A 170 -14.99 -3.35 -13.12
C ALA A 170 -15.61 -2.01 -12.69
N ALA A 171 -14.98 -1.32 -11.73
CA ALA A 171 -15.40 0.01 -11.29
C ALA A 171 -15.30 1.03 -12.46
N GLN A 172 -14.19 1.00 -13.21
CA GLN A 172 -14.01 1.90 -14.38
C GLN A 172 -15.10 1.71 -15.43
N ARG A 173 -15.46 0.46 -15.74
CA ARG A 173 -16.54 0.19 -16.73
C ARG A 173 -17.88 0.78 -16.30
N LEU A 174 -18.25 0.70 -15.02
CA LEU A 174 -19.49 1.30 -14.53
C LEU A 174 -19.41 2.83 -14.52
N LEU A 175 -18.26 3.40 -14.16
CA LEU A 175 -18.02 4.84 -14.17
C LEU A 175 -18.15 5.40 -15.60
N ASP A 176 -17.56 4.73 -16.58
CA ASP A 176 -17.66 5.12 -18.00
C ASP A 176 -19.10 5.05 -18.52
N ALA A 177 -19.89 4.08 -18.04
CA ALA A 177 -21.30 3.95 -18.40
C ALA A 177 -22.16 5.09 -17.83
N MET A 178 -21.77 5.70 -16.70
CA MET A 178 -22.47 6.85 -16.11
C MET A 178 -22.27 8.16 -16.90
N GLY A 179 -21.26 8.24 -17.75
CA GLY A 179 -20.96 9.42 -18.57
C GLY A 179 -21.70 9.45 -19.92
N LYS A 180 -22.43 8.38 -20.25
CA LYS A 180 -23.27 8.27 -21.45
C LYS A 180 -24.72 8.55 -21.14
#